data_442fd89d4fb281ee285296f740d899e5
#
_entry.id   442fd89d4fb281ee285296f740d899e5
#
_cell.length_a   1.000
_cell.length_b   1.000
_cell.length_c   1.000
_cell.angle_alpha   90.00
_cell.angle_beta   90.00
_cell.angle_gamma   90.00
#
_symmetry.space_group_name_H-M   'P 1'
#
loop_
_entity.id
_entity.type
_entity.pdbx_description
1 polymer ?
#
loop_
_entity_poly.entity_id
_entity_poly.type
_entity_poly.pdbx_seq_one_letter_code
_entity_poly.pdbx_strand_id
1 'polypeptide(L)'
;MAVKVLVVDDSGFFRRRVSEILSADPNIQVVGTATNGKEAIDQALALKPDVITMDYEMPMMDGITAVRHIMQRCPTPVLMFSSLTHEGARVTLDALDAGAVDFLPKN
;
A
#
# COMPACT_ATOMS: atom_id res chain seq x y z
N MET A 1 -0.24 -22.30 -0.42
CA MET A 1 0.76 -21.22 -0.60
C MET A 1 0.21 -19.92 -0.03
N ALA A 2 1.05 -19.20 0.69
CA ALA A 2 0.62 -17.93 1.28
C ALA A 2 0.79 -16.79 0.28
N VAL A 3 -0.15 -15.84 0.31
CA VAL A 3 -0.06 -14.58 -0.43
C VAL A 3 0.85 -13.65 0.38
N LYS A 4 1.91 -13.17 -0.23
CA LYS A 4 2.89 -12.29 0.44
C LYS A 4 2.43 -10.84 0.31
N VAL A 5 2.30 -10.16 1.44
CA VAL A 5 1.81 -8.78 1.48
C VAL A 5 2.83 -7.86 2.14
N LEU A 6 3.07 -6.73 1.50
CA LEU A 6 3.84 -5.62 2.06
C LEU A 6 2.84 -4.57 2.56
N VAL A 7 2.94 -4.18 3.83
CA VAL A 7 2.04 -3.20 4.44
C VAL A 7 2.76 -1.86 4.56
N VAL A 8 2.24 -0.82 3.91
CA VAL A 8 2.83 0.52 3.88
C VAL A 8 1.88 1.53 4.50
N ASP A 9 2.30 2.16 5.59
CA ASP A 9 1.53 3.21 6.26
C ASP A 9 2.48 3.98 7.19
N ASP A 10 2.37 5.31 7.22
CA ASP A 10 3.19 6.12 8.11
C ASP A 10 2.70 6.07 9.56
N SER A 11 1.45 5.65 9.78
CA SER A 11 0.90 5.46 11.11
C SER A 11 1.28 4.10 11.66
N GLY A 12 2.06 4.07 12.73
CA GLY A 12 2.44 2.80 13.38
C GLY A 12 1.22 2.03 13.87
N PHE A 13 0.21 2.74 14.39
CA PHE A 13 -1.03 2.11 14.84
C PHE A 13 -1.75 1.41 13.69
N PHE A 14 -1.96 2.13 12.59
CA PHE A 14 -2.70 1.58 11.45
C PHE A 14 -1.91 0.45 10.77
N ARG A 15 -0.60 0.63 10.63
CA ARG A 15 0.30 -0.39 10.06
C ARG A 15 0.21 -1.70 10.85
N ARG A 16 0.25 -1.60 12.18
CA ARG A 16 0.13 -2.76 13.05
C ARG A 16 -1.26 -3.40 12.94
N ARG A 17 -2.29 -2.56 12.90
CA ARG A 17 -3.67 -3.04 12.82
C ARG A 17 -3.91 -3.83 11.53
N VAL A 18 -3.48 -3.29 10.39
CA VAL A 18 -3.62 -3.98 9.11
C VAL A 18 -2.82 -5.28 9.11
N SER A 19 -1.60 -5.24 9.64
CA SER A 19 -0.76 -6.45 9.73
C SER A 19 -1.42 -7.54 10.57
N GLU A 20 -2.03 -7.17 11.70
CA GLU A 20 -2.72 -8.13 12.56
C GLU A 20 -3.93 -8.75 11.86
N ILE A 21 -4.73 -7.91 11.19
CA ILE A 21 -5.91 -8.39 10.46
C ILE A 21 -5.51 -9.37 9.37
N LEU A 22 -4.50 -9.02 8.58
CA LEU A 22 -4.05 -9.90 7.49
C LEU A 22 -3.41 -11.17 8.01
N SER A 23 -2.63 -11.08 9.08
CA SER A 23 -1.94 -12.24 9.65
C SER A 23 -2.87 -13.25 10.32
N ALA A 24 -4.11 -12.85 10.59
CA ALA A 24 -5.11 -13.77 11.12
C ALA A 24 -5.52 -14.84 10.10
N ASP A 25 -5.31 -14.57 8.81
CA ASP A 25 -5.59 -15.53 7.75
C ASP A 25 -4.34 -16.38 7.48
N PRO A 26 -4.40 -17.71 7.61
CA PRO A 26 -3.22 -18.56 7.39
C PRO A 26 -2.73 -18.54 5.94
N ASN A 27 -3.55 -18.06 5.01
CA ASN A 27 -3.17 -17.96 3.59
C ASN A 27 -2.49 -16.65 3.25
N ILE A 28 -2.30 -15.75 4.22
CA ILE A 28 -1.65 -14.46 4.02
C ILE A 28 -0.41 -14.39 4.92
N GLN A 29 0.69 -13.92 4.34
CA GLN A 29 1.92 -13.69 5.07
C GLN A 29 2.34 -12.24 4.88
N VAL A 30 2.41 -11.47 5.97
CA VAL A 30 2.95 -10.11 5.93
C VAL A 30 4.48 -10.25 5.92
N VAL A 31 5.08 -9.98 4.76
CA VAL A 31 6.53 -10.19 4.58
C VAL A 31 7.36 -8.97 4.96
N GLY A 32 6.72 -7.82 5.13
CA GLY A 32 7.43 -6.62 5.54
C GLY A 32 6.50 -5.45 5.71
N THR A 33 7.04 -4.35 6.22
CA THR A 33 6.31 -3.10 6.39
C THR A 33 7.18 -1.94 5.92
N ALA A 34 6.55 -0.81 5.59
CA ALA A 34 7.24 0.41 5.22
C ALA A 34 6.48 1.61 5.78
N THR A 35 7.17 2.70 6.03
CA THR A 35 6.60 3.89 6.67
C THR A 35 6.43 5.07 5.73
N ASN A 36 6.96 4.99 4.53
CA ASN A 36 6.85 6.05 3.53
C ASN A 36 7.01 5.47 2.13
N GLY A 37 6.81 6.33 1.11
CA GLY A 37 6.83 5.89 -0.27
C GLY A 37 8.19 5.35 -0.73
N LYS A 38 9.27 5.96 -0.27
CA LYS A 38 10.60 5.51 -0.65
C LYS A 38 10.90 4.12 -0.09
N GLU A 39 10.59 3.90 1.19
CA GLU A 39 10.73 2.58 1.79
C GLU A 39 9.86 1.55 1.07
N ALA A 40 8.65 1.97 0.67
CA ALA A 40 7.75 1.08 -0.04
C ALA A 40 8.37 0.59 -1.35
N ILE A 41 8.97 1.49 -2.11
CA ILE A 41 9.65 1.13 -3.36
C ILE A 41 10.81 0.17 -3.09
N ASP A 42 11.66 0.51 -2.11
CA ASP A 42 12.82 -0.30 -1.77
C ASP A 42 12.40 -1.69 -1.31
N GLN A 43 11.38 -1.78 -0.45
CA GLN A 43 10.89 -3.05 0.06
C GLN A 43 10.20 -3.87 -1.03
N ALA A 44 9.47 -3.22 -1.93
CA ALA A 44 8.83 -3.92 -3.04
C ALA A 44 9.88 -4.57 -3.95
N LEU A 45 10.96 -3.87 -4.22
CA LEU A 45 12.06 -4.41 -5.03
C LEU A 45 12.78 -5.57 -4.32
N ALA A 46 12.98 -5.44 -3.01
CA ALA A 46 13.71 -6.44 -2.23
C ALA A 46 12.88 -7.68 -1.93
N LEU A 47 11.62 -7.51 -1.54
CA LEU A 47 10.78 -8.60 -1.04
C LEU A 47 9.90 -9.23 -2.12
N LYS A 48 9.64 -8.53 -3.20
CA LYS A 48 8.78 -8.98 -4.31
C LYS A 48 7.46 -9.54 -3.79
N PRO A 49 6.67 -8.73 -3.07
CA PRO A 49 5.39 -9.18 -2.53
C PRO A 49 4.40 -9.47 -3.65
N ASP A 50 3.37 -10.23 -3.34
CA ASP A 50 2.27 -10.50 -4.27
C ASP A 50 1.27 -9.35 -4.31
N VAL A 51 1.12 -8.63 -3.18
CA VAL A 51 0.20 -7.50 -3.04
C VAL A 51 0.82 -6.50 -2.08
N ILE A 52 0.54 -5.22 -2.31
CA ILE A 52 0.95 -4.13 -1.41
C ILE A 52 -0.30 -3.41 -0.93
N THR A 53 -0.42 -3.18 0.38
CA THR A 53 -1.40 -2.23 0.91
C THR A 53 -0.66 -0.91 1.12
N MET A 54 -1.22 0.19 0.61
CA MET A 54 -0.52 1.47 0.55
C MET A 54 -1.39 2.59 1.07
N ASP A 55 -0.89 3.29 2.10
CA ASP A 55 -1.52 4.53 2.55
C ASP A 55 -1.28 5.63 1.52
N TYR A 56 -2.30 6.49 1.31
CA TYR A 56 -2.15 7.62 0.43
C TYR A 56 -1.37 8.76 1.09
N GLU A 57 -1.77 9.16 2.31
CA GLU A 57 -1.17 10.29 3.02
C GLU A 57 0.12 9.87 3.72
N MET A 58 1.25 10.17 3.11
CA MET A 58 2.56 9.88 3.71
C MET A 58 3.50 11.07 3.50
N PRO A 59 4.44 11.29 4.41
CA PRO A 59 5.42 12.37 4.24
C PRO A 59 6.36 12.07 3.09
N MET A 60 6.88 13.11 2.49
CA MET A 60 7.89 13.10 1.42
C MET A 60 7.39 12.58 0.08
N MET A 61 6.70 11.45 0.06
CA MET A 61 6.17 10.86 -1.17
C MET A 61 4.83 10.21 -0.85
N ASP A 62 3.75 10.70 -1.46
CA ASP A 62 2.43 10.11 -1.24
C ASP A 62 2.30 8.74 -1.90
N GLY A 63 1.22 8.03 -1.55
CA GLY A 63 1.02 6.68 -2.03
C GLY A 63 0.84 6.58 -3.53
N ILE A 64 0.20 7.57 -4.17
CA ILE A 64 0.00 7.55 -5.63
C ILE A 64 1.34 7.66 -6.35
N THR A 65 2.21 8.56 -5.89
CA THR A 65 3.55 8.71 -6.45
C THR A 65 4.35 7.42 -6.28
N ALA A 66 4.25 6.80 -5.10
CA ALA A 66 4.92 5.52 -4.85
C ALA A 66 4.42 4.43 -5.80
N VAL A 67 3.10 4.36 -6.03
CA VAL A 67 2.53 3.38 -6.96
C VAL A 67 3.06 3.58 -8.37
N ARG A 68 3.18 4.83 -8.83
CA ARG A 68 3.74 5.09 -10.17
C ARG A 68 5.15 4.53 -10.31
N HIS A 69 5.99 4.72 -9.30
CA HIS A 69 7.35 4.18 -9.31
C HIS A 69 7.37 2.66 -9.26
N ILE A 70 6.50 2.07 -8.43
CA ILE A 70 6.41 0.61 -8.32
C ILE A 70 5.98 0.00 -9.66
N MET A 71 4.99 0.61 -10.32
CA MET A 71 4.51 0.10 -11.61
C MET A 71 5.56 0.19 -12.71
N GLN A 72 6.50 1.12 -12.61
CA GLN A 72 7.58 1.24 -13.58
C GLN A 72 8.70 0.25 -13.33
N ARG A 73 8.96 -0.12 -12.08
CA ARG A 73 10.13 -0.92 -11.70
C ARG A 73 9.81 -2.37 -11.40
N CYS A 74 8.72 -2.60 -10.65
CA CYS A 74 8.34 -3.93 -10.22
C CYS A 74 6.82 -4.00 -10.09
N PRO A 75 6.08 -4.00 -11.21
CA PRO A 75 4.62 -3.96 -11.20
C PRO A 75 4.05 -4.98 -10.23
N THR A 76 3.28 -4.49 -9.27
CA THR A 76 2.69 -5.28 -8.19
C THR A 76 1.30 -4.75 -7.91
N PRO A 77 0.29 -5.58 -7.71
CA PRO A 77 -1.03 -5.12 -7.33
C PRO A 77 -0.99 -4.31 -6.04
N VAL A 78 -1.57 -3.12 -6.04
CA VAL A 78 -1.60 -2.23 -4.89
C VAL A 78 -3.05 -1.90 -4.53
N LEU A 79 -3.40 -2.12 -3.26
CA LEU A 79 -4.66 -1.69 -2.68
C LEU A 79 -4.37 -0.46 -1.84
N MET A 80 -4.97 0.67 -2.20
CA MET A 80 -4.72 1.93 -1.50
C MET A 80 -5.77 2.23 -0.44
N PHE A 81 -5.34 2.86 0.63
CA PHE A 81 -6.19 3.34 1.71
C PHE A 81 -6.00 4.82 1.93
N SER A 82 -7.06 5.52 2.33
CA SER A 82 -6.98 6.94 2.64
C SER A 82 -7.94 7.33 3.74
N SER A 83 -7.50 8.25 4.60
CA SER A 83 -8.37 8.89 5.58
C SER A 83 -9.08 10.11 4.99
N LEU A 84 -8.73 10.54 3.79
CA LEU A 84 -9.36 11.68 3.14
C LEU A 84 -10.76 11.31 2.64
N THR A 85 -11.75 12.17 2.94
CA THR A 85 -13.13 11.93 2.57
C THR A 85 -13.65 12.93 1.53
N HIS A 86 -13.10 14.15 1.52
CA HIS A 86 -13.63 15.22 0.68
C HIS A 86 -13.19 15.14 -0.77
N GLU A 87 -12.01 14.63 -1.02
CA GLU A 87 -11.44 14.56 -2.36
C GLU A 87 -11.47 13.15 -2.91
N GLY A 88 -12.31 12.29 -2.31
CA GLY A 88 -12.29 10.87 -2.57
C GLY A 88 -12.40 10.49 -4.04
N ALA A 89 -13.32 11.12 -4.79
CA ALA A 89 -13.54 10.76 -6.20
C ALA A 89 -12.31 11.05 -7.06
N ARG A 90 -11.72 12.24 -6.90
CA ARG A 90 -10.55 12.61 -7.70
C ARG A 90 -9.33 11.79 -7.33
N VAL A 91 -9.09 11.64 -6.03
CA VAL A 91 -7.95 10.87 -5.55
C VAL A 91 -8.08 9.40 -5.95
N THR A 92 -9.30 8.86 -5.90
CA THR A 92 -9.56 7.49 -6.37
C THR A 92 -9.19 7.33 -7.83
N LEU A 93 -9.64 8.25 -8.69
CA LEU A 93 -9.31 8.19 -10.11
C LEU A 93 -7.82 8.30 -10.36
N ASP A 94 -7.15 9.20 -9.64
CA ASP A 94 -5.69 9.37 -9.77
C ASP A 94 -4.95 8.09 -9.33
N ALA A 95 -5.42 7.44 -8.26
CA ALA A 95 -4.82 6.20 -7.78
C ALA A 95 -4.97 5.07 -8.78
N LEU A 96 -6.16 4.92 -9.35
CA LEU A 96 -6.43 3.89 -10.37
C LEU A 96 -5.63 4.16 -11.64
N ASP A 97 -5.55 5.43 -12.05
CA ASP A 97 -4.76 5.83 -13.21
C ASP A 97 -3.27 5.53 -13.00
N ALA A 98 -2.78 5.67 -11.77
CA ALA A 98 -1.39 5.36 -11.44
C ALA A 98 -1.11 3.86 -11.43
N GLY A 99 -2.14 3.02 -11.36
CA GLY A 99 -2.00 1.57 -11.41
C GLY A 99 -2.54 0.81 -10.22
N ALA A 100 -3.09 1.50 -9.19
CA ALA A 100 -3.69 0.81 -8.04
C ALA A 100 -4.92 0.02 -8.48
N VAL A 101 -5.17 -1.13 -7.86
CA VAL A 101 -6.33 -1.95 -8.20
C VAL A 101 -7.61 -1.43 -7.54
N ASP A 102 -7.48 -0.76 -6.40
CA ASP A 102 -8.63 -0.14 -5.72
C ASP A 102 -8.14 0.92 -4.74
N PHE A 103 -9.08 1.69 -4.24
CA PHE A 103 -8.82 2.79 -3.32
C PHE A 103 -9.95 2.80 -2.28
N LEU A 104 -9.63 2.52 -1.03
CA LEU A 104 -10.60 2.34 0.03
C LEU A 104 -10.40 3.34 1.17
N PRO A 105 -11.49 3.76 1.85
CA PRO A 105 -11.35 4.58 3.04
C PRO A 105 -10.81 3.75 4.21
N LYS A 106 -10.12 4.42 5.14
CA LYS A 106 -9.59 3.77 6.33
C LYS A 106 -10.67 3.49 7.38
N ASN A 107 -11.79 4.12 7.30
CA ASN A 107 -12.87 3.96 8.29
C ASN A 107 -13.66 2.69 8.08
#